data_6a92adef4725d2d1b880e8ea98720f8c
#
_entry.id   6a92adef4725d2d1b880e8ea98720f8c
#
_cell.length_a   1.000
_cell.length_b   1.000
_cell.length_c   1.000
_cell.angle_alpha   90.00
_cell.angle_beta   90.00
_cell.angle_gamma   90.00
#
_symmetry.space_group_name_H-M   'P 1'
#
loop_
_entity.id
_entity.type
_entity.pdbx_description
1 polymer ?
#
loop_
_entity_poly.entity_id
_entity_poly.type
_entity_poly.pdbx_seq_one_letter_code
_entity_poly.pdbx_strand_id
1 'polypeptide(L)'
;FNKKIENKILFQKKKVKDLFGDQTYLNHPVHLTLFTLKIKKISELKIFYKKLESKKKTKSLTISLSSADIFINDPLTGGHTIFYKIKKNKVLNSIQIDHLRKINKKIKVLKDDLYLFKDLTLKKNYKDYGFPFVDKIWLPHITIASIKNIKPQHKFIRDFLKTKISLKCIIDEIRFYKIIKDKHTFLFKTEII
;
A
#
# COMPACT_ATOMS: atom_id res chain seq x y z
N PHE A 1 -0.99 6.04 11.13
CA PHE A 1 -0.16 5.23 12.07
C PHE A 1 0.20 6.02 13.31
N ASN A 2 0.59 5.34 14.41
CA ASN A 2 1.10 6.01 15.59
C ASN A 2 2.54 6.54 15.34
N LYS A 3 2.94 7.55 16.13
CA LYS A 3 4.27 8.20 16.03
C LYS A 3 5.45 7.21 16.09
N LYS A 4 5.32 6.10 16.85
CA LYS A 4 6.38 5.10 16.99
C LYS A 4 6.68 4.37 15.68
N ILE A 5 5.65 3.99 14.92
CA ILE A 5 5.81 3.38 13.59
C ILE A 5 6.29 4.42 12.59
N GLU A 6 5.68 5.61 12.56
CA GLU A 6 6.11 6.69 11.66
C GLU A 6 7.58 7.02 11.83
N ASN A 7 8.02 7.26 13.07
CA ASN A 7 9.42 7.55 13.36
C ASN A 7 10.36 6.42 12.92
N LYS A 8 9.97 5.14 13.13
CA LYS A 8 10.76 4.00 12.66
C LYS A 8 10.90 3.97 11.15
N ILE A 9 9.83 4.22 10.42
CA ILE A 9 9.82 4.26 8.94
C ILE A 9 10.65 5.44 8.43
N LEU A 10 10.41 6.65 8.96
CA LEU A 10 11.13 7.86 8.58
C LEU A 10 12.63 7.74 8.86
N PHE A 11 13.02 7.14 9.98
CA PHE A 11 14.42 6.84 10.28
C PHE A 11 15.07 5.94 9.22
N GLN A 12 14.38 4.91 8.76
CA GLN A 12 14.90 4.05 7.69
C GLN A 12 14.96 4.79 6.36
N LYS A 13 13.95 5.58 6.02
CA LYS A 13 13.96 6.43 4.82
C LYS A 13 15.15 7.39 4.84
N LYS A 14 15.40 8.04 5.98
CA LYS A 14 16.57 8.92 6.15
C LYS A 14 17.88 8.16 5.93
N LYS A 15 18.05 6.98 6.53
CA LYS A 15 19.23 6.14 6.29
C LYS A 15 19.46 5.81 4.81
N VAL A 16 18.39 5.48 4.08
CA VAL A 16 18.49 5.23 2.63
C VAL A 16 18.94 6.49 1.91
N LYS A 17 18.36 7.64 2.25
CA LYS A 17 18.72 8.94 1.65
C LYS A 17 20.18 9.30 1.92
N ASP A 18 20.64 9.12 3.15
CA ASP A 18 22.01 9.45 3.56
C ASP A 18 23.05 8.55 2.84
N LEU A 19 22.70 7.28 2.55
CA LEU A 19 23.63 6.31 1.94
C LEU A 19 23.56 6.29 0.39
N PHE A 20 22.41 6.54 -0.18
CA PHE A 20 22.15 6.30 -1.62
C PHE A 20 21.56 7.51 -2.34
N GLY A 21 21.44 8.66 -1.66
CA GLY A 21 20.79 9.86 -2.22
C GLY A 21 19.29 9.69 -2.41
N ASP A 22 18.73 10.45 -3.33
CA ASP A 22 17.30 10.40 -3.62
C ASP A 22 16.94 9.10 -4.35
N GLN A 23 16.00 8.36 -3.76
CA GLN A 23 15.51 7.08 -4.25
C GLN A 23 13.98 7.10 -4.33
N THR A 24 13.41 6.21 -5.15
CA THR A 24 11.94 6.10 -5.30
C THR A 24 11.29 5.76 -3.96
N TYR A 25 10.13 6.36 -3.68
CA TYR A 25 9.31 6.22 -2.47
C TYR A 25 9.83 6.91 -1.20
N LEU A 26 11.00 7.56 -1.19
CA LEU A 26 11.49 8.27 -0.01
C LEU A 26 10.54 9.37 0.45
N ASN A 27 10.00 10.14 -0.50
CA ASN A 27 9.12 11.28 -0.22
C ASN A 27 7.63 10.88 -0.09
N HIS A 28 7.29 9.60 -0.24
CA HIS A 28 5.92 9.14 -0.04
C HIS A 28 5.56 9.16 1.45
N PRO A 29 4.31 9.50 1.81
CA PRO A 29 3.86 9.40 3.19
C PRO A 29 3.99 7.97 3.70
N VAL A 30 4.11 7.80 5.01
CA VAL A 30 4.08 6.47 5.64
C VAL A 30 2.66 5.91 5.50
N HIS A 31 2.51 4.82 4.75
CA HIS A 31 1.20 4.23 4.47
C HIS A 31 1.25 2.73 4.21
N LEU A 32 0.12 2.09 4.39
CA LEU A 32 -0.21 0.76 3.89
C LEU A 32 -1.16 0.92 2.71
N THR A 33 -0.76 0.44 1.53
CA THR A 33 -1.64 0.43 0.36
C THR A 33 -2.67 -0.69 0.46
N LEU A 34 -3.94 -0.33 0.51
CA LEU A 34 -5.03 -1.30 0.39
C LEU A 34 -5.24 -1.70 -1.08
N PHE A 35 -5.32 -0.72 -1.96
CA PHE A 35 -5.47 -0.90 -3.42
C PHE A 35 -5.14 0.39 -4.16
N THR A 36 -4.92 0.26 -5.47
CA THR A 36 -4.86 1.36 -6.44
C THR A 36 -5.86 1.09 -7.55
N LEU A 37 -6.59 2.11 -7.98
CA LEU A 37 -7.62 1.99 -9.01
C LEU A 37 -7.51 3.12 -10.03
N LYS A 38 -7.76 2.81 -11.30
CA LYS A 38 -8.03 3.81 -12.32
C LYS A 38 -9.53 4.11 -12.34
N ILE A 39 -9.94 5.32 -12.01
CA ILE A 39 -11.35 5.72 -12.01
C ILE A 39 -11.54 6.94 -12.89
N LYS A 40 -12.71 7.01 -13.56
CA LYS A 40 -13.00 8.10 -14.50
C LYS A 40 -13.32 9.42 -13.79
N LYS A 41 -14.08 9.36 -12.69
CA LYS A 41 -14.54 10.56 -11.96
C LYS A 41 -14.27 10.42 -10.46
N ILE A 42 -13.34 11.20 -9.94
CA ILE A 42 -12.99 11.23 -8.51
C ILE A 42 -14.14 11.71 -7.63
N SER A 43 -14.96 12.63 -8.15
CA SER A 43 -16.14 13.16 -7.44
C SER A 43 -17.14 12.06 -7.05
N GLU A 44 -17.36 11.08 -7.93
CA GLU A 44 -18.25 9.94 -7.64
C GLU A 44 -17.76 9.12 -6.44
N LEU A 45 -16.43 8.92 -6.33
CA LEU A 45 -15.81 8.21 -5.20
C LEU A 45 -16.05 8.97 -3.88
N LYS A 46 -15.85 10.29 -3.89
CA LYS A 46 -16.04 11.13 -2.70
C LYS A 46 -17.49 11.12 -2.22
N ILE A 47 -18.44 11.27 -3.13
CA ILE A 47 -19.90 11.22 -2.83
C ILE A 47 -20.28 9.84 -2.28
N PHE A 48 -19.76 8.77 -2.88
CA PHE A 48 -20.02 7.41 -2.45
C PHE A 48 -19.58 7.17 -0.99
N TYR A 49 -18.37 7.56 -0.63
CA TYR A 49 -17.86 7.38 0.73
C TYR A 49 -18.59 8.27 1.75
N LYS A 50 -18.91 9.51 1.42
CA LYS A 50 -19.72 10.38 2.28
C LYS A 50 -21.09 9.76 2.64
N LYS A 51 -21.73 9.08 1.67
CA LYS A 51 -22.99 8.35 1.92
C LYS A 51 -22.81 7.08 2.77
N LEU A 52 -21.63 6.45 2.71
CA LEU A 52 -21.33 5.28 3.52
C LEU A 52 -21.09 5.64 4.99
N GLU A 53 -20.35 6.70 5.28
CA GLU A 53 -20.05 7.18 6.64
C GLU A 53 -21.29 7.48 7.45
N SER A 54 -22.34 8.05 6.81
CA SER A 54 -23.60 8.40 7.50
C SER A 54 -24.37 7.19 8.06
N LYS A 55 -23.95 5.96 7.72
CA LYS A 55 -24.71 4.73 8.02
C LYS A 55 -24.03 3.73 8.94
N LYS A 56 -22.80 3.96 9.40
CA LYS A 56 -22.03 2.95 10.12
C LYS A 56 -21.21 3.50 11.30
N LYS A 57 -21.02 2.66 12.32
CA LYS A 57 -20.11 2.93 13.43
C LYS A 57 -18.66 2.70 12.99
N THR A 58 -17.78 3.60 13.36
CA THR A 58 -16.33 3.50 13.21
C THR A 58 -15.79 2.24 13.84
N LYS A 59 -14.99 1.50 13.11
CA LYS A 59 -14.21 0.37 13.60
C LYS A 59 -12.74 0.74 13.64
N SER A 60 -12.06 0.35 14.67
CA SER A 60 -10.60 0.40 14.72
C SER A 60 -10.01 -0.99 14.49
N LEU A 61 -8.86 -1.07 13.85
CA LEU A 61 -8.16 -2.31 13.60
C LEU A 61 -6.74 -2.24 14.11
N THR A 62 -6.33 -3.19 14.94
CA THR A 62 -4.94 -3.35 15.31
C THR A 62 -4.18 -4.10 14.24
N ILE A 63 -3.12 -3.50 13.72
CA ILE A 63 -2.15 -4.13 12.82
C ILE A 63 -0.80 -4.30 13.51
N SER A 64 -0.02 -5.28 13.05
CA SER A 64 1.32 -5.56 13.57
C SER A 64 2.34 -5.64 12.44
N LEU A 65 3.46 -4.94 12.57
CA LEU A 65 4.62 -5.16 11.73
C LEU A 65 5.30 -6.45 12.17
N SER A 66 5.73 -7.28 11.20
CA SER A 66 6.26 -8.62 11.48
C SER A 66 7.72 -8.81 11.13
N SER A 67 8.17 -8.35 9.97
CA SER A 67 9.54 -8.53 9.48
C SER A 67 9.89 -7.53 8.39
N ALA A 68 11.18 -7.30 8.21
CA ALA A 68 11.70 -6.66 7.01
C ALA A 68 11.68 -7.64 5.83
N ASP A 69 11.49 -7.14 4.61
CA ASP A 69 11.53 -7.93 3.38
C ASP A 69 11.87 -7.04 2.17
N ILE A 70 12.01 -7.65 0.99
CA ILE A 70 12.46 -7.00 -0.23
C ILE A 70 11.76 -7.56 -1.48
N PHE A 71 11.34 -6.69 -2.39
CA PHE A 71 11.09 -7.05 -3.79
C PHE A 71 12.36 -6.82 -4.60
N ILE A 72 12.98 -7.92 -5.05
CA ILE A 72 14.18 -7.84 -5.89
C ILE A 72 13.77 -7.50 -7.31
N ASN A 73 14.46 -6.53 -7.94
CA ASN A 73 14.16 -6.06 -9.29
C ASN A 73 12.66 -5.71 -9.46
N ASP A 74 12.14 -4.90 -8.55
CA ASP A 74 10.74 -4.48 -8.57
C ASP A 74 10.38 -3.88 -9.94
N PRO A 75 9.48 -4.51 -10.71
CA PRO A 75 9.18 -4.09 -12.09
C PRO A 75 8.56 -2.69 -12.16
N LEU A 76 7.98 -2.19 -11.07
CA LEU A 76 7.39 -0.85 -11.03
C LEU A 76 8.45 0.26 -10.96
N THR A 77 9.61 -0.03 -10.42
CA THR A 77 10.64 0.97 -10.15
C THR A 77 11.98 0.70 -10.81
N GLY A 78 12.23 -0.56 -11.18
CA GLY A 78 13.51 -1.04 -11.66
C GLY A 78 14.61 -1.13 -10.59
N GLY A 79 14.24 -0.98 -9.31
CA GLY A 79 15.16 -1.07 -8.17
C GLY A 79 14.81 -2.24 -7.23
N HIS A 80 15.46 -2.26 -6.07
CA HIS A 80 15.15 -3.19 -4.99
C HIS A 80 14.30 -2.49 -3.95
N THR A 81 13.02 -2.87 -3.85
CA THR A 81 12.07 -2.23 -2.95
C THR A 81 12.09 -2.90 -1.59
N ILE A 82 12.61 -2.20 -0.58
CA ILE A 82 12.64 -2.66 0.81
C ILE A 82 11.42 -2.17 1.59
N PHE A 83 10.89 -3.03 2.45
CA PHE A 83 9.65 -2.73 3.18
C PHE A 83 9.54 -3.54 4.48
N TYR A 84 8.63 -3.14 5.36
CA TYR A 84 8.19 -3.95 6.49
C TYR A 84 6.86 -4.61 6.17
N LYS A 85 6.81 -5.95 6.33
CA LYS A 85 5.56 -6.71 6.23
C LYS A 85 4.63 -6.40 7.40
N ILE A 86 3.35 -6.35 7.10
CA ILE A 86 2.30 -6.37 8.11
C ILE A 86 1.79 -7.80 8.25
N LYS A 87 1.63 -8.25 9.49
CA LYS A 87 1.08 -9.58 9.76
C LYS A 87 -0.31 -9.69 9.16
N LYS A 88 -0.49 -10.67 8.27
CA LYS A 88 -1.81 -10.94 7.67
C LYS A 88 -2.85 -11.17 8.76
N ASN A 89 -4.01 -10.57 8.62
CA ASN A 89 -5.18 -10.89 9.42
C ASN A 89 -6.44 -10.85 8.55
N LYS A 90 -7.42 -11.67 8.93
CA LYS A 90 -8.66 -11.85 8.16
C LYS A 90 -9.47 -10.55 8.06
N VAL A 91 -9.48 -9.74 9.09
CA VAL A 91 -10.23 -8.47 9.12
C VAL A 91 -9.64 -7.48 8.13
N LEU A 92 -8.30 -7.33 8.09
CA LEU A 92 -7.63 -6.44 7.14
C LEU A 92 -7.89 -6.87 5.69
N ASN A 93 -7.84 -8.17 5.40
CA ASN A 93 -8.19 -8.71 4.08
C ASN A 93 -9.65 -8.45 3.71
N SER A 94 -10.58 -8.65 4.65
CA SER A 94 -12.00 -8.36 4.42
C SER A 94 -12.23 -6.88 4.11
N ILE A 95 -11.56 -5.97 4.82
CA ILE A 95 -11.63 -4.52 4.54
C ILE A 95 -11.21 -4.24 3.08
N GLN A 96 -10.07 -4.79 2.63
CA GLN A 96 -9.63 -4.61 1.24
C GLN A 96 -10.70 -5.08 0.24
N ILE A 97 -11.15 -6.32 0.39
CA ILE A 97 -12.09 -6.95 -0.55
C ILE A 97 -13.45 -6.22 -0.56
N ASP A 98 -13.97 -5.88 0.62
CA ASP A 98 -15.26 -5.20 0.75
C ASP A 98 -15.24 -3.83 0.12
N HIS A 99 -14.17 -3.05 0.30
CA HIS A 99 -14.02 -1.76 -0.35
C HIS A 99 -13.93 -1.90 -1.87
N LEU A 100 -13.14 -2.84 -2.38
CA LEU A 100 -13.03 -3.10 -3.82
C LEU A 100 -14.38 -3.51 -4.42
N ARG A 101 -15.12 -4.42 -3.79
CA ARG A 101 -16.45 -4.84 -4.24
C ARG A 101 -17.45 -3.70 -4.26
N LYS A 102 -17.50 -2.90 -3.19
CA LYS A 102 -18.40 -1.76 -3.07
C LYS A 102 -18.10 -0.69 -4.13
N ILE A 103 -16.82 -0.38 -4.36
CA ILE A 103 -16.40 0.58 -5.39
C ILE A 103 -16.77 0.06 -6.77
N ASN A 104 -16.42 -1.17 -7.15
CA ASN A 104 -16.71 -1.73 -8.46
C ASN A 104 -18.22 -1.83 -8.75
N LYS A 105 -19.06 -1.97 -7.72
CA LYS A 105 -20.54 -1.99 -7.87
C LYS A 105 -21.13 -0.61 -8.16
N LYS A 106 -20.48 0.48 -7.77
CA LYS A 106 -21.05 1.83 -7.77
C LYS A 106 -20.29 2.84 -8.63
N ILE A 107 -19.03 2.55 -8.94
CA ILE A 107 -18.11 3.46 -9.62
C ILE A 107 -17.49 2.76 -10.82
N LYS A 108 -17.42 3.45 -11.95
CA LYS A 108 -16.77 2.91 -13.13
C LYS A 108 -15.24 2.87 -12.94
N VAL A 109 -14.73 1.68 -12.63
CA VAL A 109 -13.29 1.40 -12.59
C VAL A 109 -12.82 1.04 -13.99
N LEU A 110 -11.74 1.69 -14.46
CA LEU A 110 -11.12 1.40 -15.73
C LEU A 110 -10.17 0.21 -15.57
N LYS A 111 -10.20 -0.72 -16.52
CA LYS A 111 -9.44 -1.98 -16.48
C LYS A 111 -8.61 -2.15 -17.75
N ASP A 112 -7.99 -1.06 -18.18
CA ASP A 112 -7.31 -0.96 -19.49
C ASP A 112 -5.99 -1.73 -19.52
N ASP A 113 -5.40 -2.03 -18.35
CA ASP A 113 -4.08 -2.67 -18.25
C ASP A 113 -4.14 -4.20 -18.11
N LEU A 114 -5.26 -4.82 -18.45
CA LEU A 114 -5.47 -6.28 -18.31
C LEU A 114 -4.39 -7.10 -19.06
N TYR A 115 -3.87 -6.57 -20.15
CA TYR A 115 -2.82 -7.19 -20.96
C TYR A 115 -1.46 -7.29 -20.27
N LEU A 116 -1.21 -6.49 -19.24
CA LEU A 116 0.05 -6.50 -18.47
C LEU A 116 0.21 -7.76 -17.62
N PHE A 117 -0.88 -8.47 -17.32
CA PHE A 117 -0.85 -9.62 -16.42
C PHE A 117 -0.79 -10.93 -17.19
N LYS A 118 0.34 -11.66 -17.03
CA LYS A 118 0.49 -13.03 -17.56
C LYS A 118 -0.10 -14.08 -16.60
N ASP A 119 0.04 -13.87 -15.29
CA ASP A 119 -0.53 -14.75 -14.27
C ASP A 119 -2.05 -14.70 -14.29
N LEU A 120 -2.69 -15.86 -14.35
CA LEU A 120 -4.15 -16.00 -14.48
C LEU A 120 -4.89 -15.48 -13.26
N THR A 121 -4.33 -15.63 -12.05
CA THR A 121 -4.95 -15.13 -10.82
C THR A 121 -4.89 -13.62 -10.74
N LEU A 122 -3.74 -13.02 -11.07
CA LEU A 122 -3.61 -11.55 -11.17
C LEU A 122 -4.55 -10.98 -12.23
N LYS A 123 -4.61 -11.62 -13.40
CA LYS A 123 -5.50 -11.24 -14.50
C LYS A 123 -6.98 -11.30 -14.09
N LYS A 124 -7.37 -12.39 -13.42
CA LYS A 124 -8.74 -12.54 -12.88
C LYS A 124 -9.07 -11.46 -11.87
N ASN A 125 -8.21 -11.24 -10.87
CA ASN A 125 -8.42 -10.22 -9.87
C ASN A 125 -8.52 -8.81 -10.48
N TYR A 126 -7.64 -8.49 -11.44
CA TYR A 126 -7.71 -7.20 -12.12
C TYR A 126 -9.01 -7.03 -12.91
N LYS A 127 -9.47 -8.10 -13.58
CA LYS A 127 -10.77 -8.12 -14.28
C LYS A 127 -11.94 -7.90 -13.30
N ASP A 128 -11.91 -8.55 -12.15
CA ASP A 128 -13.01 -8.51 -11.18
C ASP A 128 -13.01 -7.20 -10.37
N TYR A 129 -11.83 -6.75 -9.92
CA TYR A 129 -11.69 -5.67 -8.94
C TYR A 129 -11.01 -4.39 -9.48
N GLY A 130 -10.37 -4.42 -10.64
CA GLY A 130 -9.52 -3.33 -11.12
C GLY A 130 -8.17 -3.23 -10.38
N PHE A 131 -7.86 -4.22 -9.52
CA PHE A 131 -6.63 -4.32 -8.76
C PHE A 131 -6.17 -5.79 -8.72
N PRO A 132 -4.90 -6.10 -9.06
CA PRO A 132 -4.46 -7.49 -9.21
C PRO A 132 -4.18 -8.19 -7.89
N PHE A 133 -3.70 -7.45 -6.88
CA PHE A 133 -3.26 -8.03 -5.61
C PHE A 133 -4.41 -8.04 -4.60
N VAL A 134 -5.24 -9.09 -4.63
CA VAL A 134 -6.42 -9.23 -3.77
C VAL A 134 -6.35 -10.52 -2.99
N ASP A 135 -6.81 -10.52 -1.74
CA ASP A 135 -6.92 -11.67 -0.85
C ASP A 135 -5.58 -12.36 -0.60
N LYS A 136 -5.46 -13.65 -0.96
CA LYS A 136 -4.28 -14.50 -0.64
C LYS A 136 -2.98 -13.97 -1.23
N ILE A 137 -3.04 -13.34 -2.40
CA ILE A 137 -1.86 -12.80 -3.08
C ILE A 137 -1.52 -11.36 -2.65
N TRP A 138 -2.39 -10.71 -1.90
CA TRP A 138 -2.07 -9.42 -1.32
C TRP A 138 -1.05 -9.55 -0.18
N LEU A 139 0.05 -8.84 -0.30
CA LEU A 139 1.07 -8.73 0.72
C LEU A 139 0.99 -7.34 1.38
N PRO A 140 0.30 -7.20 2.53
CA PRO A 140 0.23 -5.93 3.21
C PRO A 140 1.60 -5.53 3.76
N HIS A 141 2.07 -4.32 3.40
CA HIS A 141 3.41 -3.85 3.77
C HIS A 141 3.48 -2.32 3.83
N ILE A 142 4.51 -1.82 4.49
CA ILE A 142 4.87 -0.39 4.51
C ILE A 142 6.21 -0.24 3.81
N THR A 143 6.21 0.42 2.67
CA THR A 143 7.41 0.65 1.85
C THR A 143 8.33 1.68 2.49
N ILE A 144 9.64 1.39 2.48
CA ILE A 144 10.69 2.33 2.85
C ILE A 144 11.20 3.08 1.62
N ALA A 145 11.76 2.36 0.68
CA ALA A 145 12.31 2.91 -0.56
C ALA A 145 12.49 1.81 -1.60
N SER A 146 12.60 2.20 -2.87
CA SER A 146 13.15 1.36 -3.93
C SER A 146 14.50 1.89 -4.32
N ILE A 147 15.55 1.09 -4.08
CA ILE A 147 16.95 1.48 -4.22
C ILE A 147 17.48 0.96 -5.53
N LYS A 148 18.00 1.86 -6.37
CA LYS A 148 18.63 1.54 -7.65
C LYS A 148 20.14 1.45 -7.51
N ASN A 149 20.78 0.85 -8.51
CA ASN A 149 22.24 0.81 -8.67
C ASN A 149 23.00 0.13 -7.51
N ILE A 150 22.37 -0.80 -6.82
CA ILE A 150 23.02 -1.65 -5.82
C ILE A 150 22.68 -3.12 -6.08
N LYS A 151 23.53 -4.03 -5.59
CA LYS A 151 23.23 -5.47 -5.63
C LYS A 151 22.32 -5.87 -4.46
N PRO A 152 21.43 -6.87 -4.63
CA PRO A 152 20.57 -7.34 -3.54
C PRO A 152 21.35 -7.79 -2.30
N GLN A 153 22.62 -8.23 -2.50
CA GLN A 153 23.54 -8.68 -1.44
C GLN A 153 24.28 -7.54 -0.72
N HIS A 154 24.00 -6.28 -1.07
CA HIS A 154 24.64 -5.13 -0.42
C HIS A 154 24.45 -5.18 1.10
N LYS A 155 25.50 -4.82 1.86
CA LYS A 155 25.51 -4.90 3.34
C LYS A 155 24.27 -4.23 3.96
N PHE A 156 23.91 -3.04 3.51
CA PHE A 156 22.74 -2.31 4.01
C PHE A 156 21.44 -3.14 3.87
N ILE A 157 21.22 -3.78 2.71
CA ILE A 157 20.03 -4.63 2.49
C ILE A 157 20.05 -5.83 3.42
N ARG A 158 21.19 -6.52 3.54
CA ARG A 158 21.31 -7.65 4.45
C ARG A 158 21.04 -7.28 5.90
N ASP A 159 21.57 -6.13 6.35
CA ASP A 159 21.37 -5.64 7.72
C ASP A 159 19.91 -5.21 7.94
N PHE A 160 19.28 -4.58 6.93
CA PHE A 160 17.86 -4.26 6.98
C PHE A 160 17.00 -5.53 7.12
N LEU A 161 17.25 -6.55 6.31
CA LEU A 161 16.49 -7.81 6.34
C LEU A 161 16.62 -8.58 7.68
N LYS A 162 17.73 -8.43 8.39
CA LYS A 162 17.92 -8.98 9.75
C LYS A 162 17.17 -8.21 10.83
N THR A 163 16.59 -7.05 10.50
CA THR A 163 15.91 -6.21 11.49
C THR A 163 14.68 -6.93 12.04
N LYS A 164 14.73 -7.29 13.31
CA LYS A 164 13.55 -7.75 14.04
C LYS A 164 12.66 -6.56 14.35
N ILE A 165 11.39 -6.65 14.02
CA ILE A 165 10.40 -5.62 14.29
C ILE A 165 9.13 -6.27 14.84
N SER A 166 8.66 -5.74 15.97
CA SER A 166 7.39 -6.15 16.58
C SER A 166 6.69 -4.90 17.11
N LEU A 167 6.06 -4.17 16.20
CA LEU A 167 5.33 -2.95 16.52
C LEU A 167 3.86 -3.13 16.15
N LYS A 168 2.99 -2.70 17.05
CA LYS A 168 1.55 -2.69 16.84
C LYS A 168 1.05 -1.25 16.76
N CYS A 169 0.04 -1.00 15.95
CA CYS A 169 -0.74 0.24 16.00
C CYS A 169 -2.20 -0.01 15.68
N ILE A 170 -3.01 0.91 16.13
CA ILE A 170 -4.43 1.01 15.77
C ILE A 170 -4.51 1.87 14.51
N ILE A 171 -5.30 1.41 13.54
CA ILE A 171 -5.72 2.18 12.38
C ILE A 171 -7.24 2.31 12.41
N ASP A 172 -7.75 3.49 12.11
CA ASP A 172 -9.15 3.88 12.20
C ASP A 172 -9.64 4.58 10.93
N GLU A 173 -8.71 4.98 10.06
CA GLU A 173 -9.04 5.72 8.84
C GLU A 173 -8.38 5.14 7.58
N ILE A 174 -9.06 5.34 6.45
CA ILE A 174 -8.55 5.10 5.11
C ILE A 174 -8.41 6.45 4.42
N ARG A 175 -7.23 6.71 3.87
CA ARG A 175 -6.92 7.94 3.12
C ARG A 175 -6.88 7.67 1.64
N PHE A 176 -7.49 8.54 0.87
CA PHE A 176 -7.50 8.48 -0.59
C PHE A 176 -6.56 9.54 -1.17
N TYR A 177 -5.74 9.10 -2.09
CA TYR A 177 -4.78 9.95 -2.79
C TYR A 177 -4.96 9.82 -4.30
N LYS A 178 -4.81 10.92 -5.01
CA LYS A 178 -4.59 10.93 -6.46
C LYS A 178 -3.08 10.77 -6.70
N ILE A 179 -2.72 9.80 -7.56
CA ILE A 179 -1.32 9.53 -7.92
C ILE A 179 -1.11 9.97 -9.37
N ILE A 180 -0.18 10.90 -9.59
CA ILE A 180 0.26 11.34 -10.92
C ILE A 180 1.78 11.38 -10.89
N LYS A 181 2.45 10.62 -11.77
CA LYS A 181 3.92 10.57 -11.86
C LYS A 181 4.56 10.46 -10.47
N ASP A 182 4.15 9.46 -9.69
CA ASP A 182 4.60 9.17 -8.31
C ASP A 182 4.30 10.25 -7.26
N LYS A 183 3.63 11.34 -7.62
CA LYS A 183 3.20 12.36 -6.66
C LYS A 183 1.85 12.00 -6.06
N HIS A 184 1.80 11.90 -4.73
CA HIS A 184 0.58 11.64 -3.97
C HIS A 184 -0.09 12.94 -3.55
N THR A 185 -1.27 13.24 -4.09
CA THR A 185 -2.10 14.38 -3.68
C THR A 185 -3.26 13.87 -2.84
N PHE A 186 -3.35 14.31 -1.59
CA PHE A 186 -4.45 13.95 -0.70
C PHE A 186 -5.78 14.44 -1.26
N LEU A 187 -6.79 13.57 -1.22
CA LEU A 187 -8.15 13.88 -1.69
C LEU A 187 -9.14 14.00 -0.53
N PHE A 188 -9.26 12.95 0.25
CA PHE A 188 -10.14 12.86 1.42
C PHE A 188 -9.78 11.62 2.24
N LYS A 189 -10.37 11.52 3.42
CA LYS A 189 -10.30 10.35 4.29
C LYS A 189 -11.70 9.85 4.65
N THR A 190 -11.80 8.61 5.08
CA THR A 190 -12.98 7.99 5.66
C THR A 190 -12.55 7.10 6.82
N GLU A 191 -13.45 6.87 7.74
CA GLU A 191 -13.25 5.90 8.81
C GLU A 191 -13.30 4.46 8.27
N ILE A 192 -12.71 3.53 8.99
CA ILE A 192 -12.84 2.10 8.69
C ILE A 192 -14.26 1.65 9.05
N ILE A 193 -15.00 1.19 8.05
CA ILE A 193 -16.43 0.88 8.12
C ILE A 193 -16.66 -0.62 7.97
#